data_905397c6edb7b8bae8746a2341b6b1ee
#
_entry.id   905397c6edb7b8bae8746a2341b6b1ee
#
_cell.length_a   1.000
_cell.length_b   1.000
_cell.length_c   1.000
_cell.angle_alpha   90.00
_cell.angle_beta   90.00
_cell.angle_gamma   90.00
#
_symmetry.space_group_name_H-M   'P 1'
#
loop_
_entity.id
_entity.type
_entity.pdbx_description
1 polymer ?
#
loop_
_entity_poly.entity_id
_entity_poly.type
_entity_poly.pdbx_seq_one_letter_code
_entity_poly.pdbx_strand_id
1 'polypeptide(L)'
;MILSNSNASFLLITFCLWGLFSCQMEEDLVINGWRPLYLGEADLAVSSSSAQPIEEAGKIYKYGPYILVGETGQGIHVFDNNDPSNPTGIAFINVPLNEDMAIRNNVMFVDIGRDVVAVDVSDWANVQEIGRLSGIYNRSDALYPEGQFGYFECVDTSRGVVVDWAFEELVNPKCRR
;
A
#
# COMPACT_ATOMS: atom_id res chain seq x y z
N MET A 1 -49.08 71.13 -14.14
CA MET A 1 -49.32 69.71 -13.98
C MET A 1 -48.02 69.03 -14.40
N ILE A 2 -47.19 68.69 -13.44
CA ILE A 2 -45.82 68.17 -13.67
C ILE A 2 -45.84 66.70 -13.29
N LEU A 3 -45.70 65.82 -14.28
CA LEU A 3 -45.57 64.40 -14.06
C LEU A 3 -44.10 64.05 -13.90
N SER A 4 -43.72 63.57 -12.69
CA SER A 4 -42.41 63.18 -12.29
C SER A 4 -42.03 61.81 -12.92
N ASN A 5 -40.90 61.82 -13.63
CA ASN A 5 -40.32 60.61 -14.28
C ASN A 5 -39.41 59.90 -13.29
N SER A 6 -40.01 59.04 -12.40
CA SER A 6 -39.29 58.35 -11.31
C SER A 6 -38.88 56.93 -11.65
N ASN A 7 -39.18 56.39 -12.83
CA ASN A 7 -39.01 54.93 -13.14
C ASN A 7 -37.76 54.58 -13.95
N ALA A 8 -36.99 55.54 -14.44
CA ALA A 8 -35.78 55.27 -15.24
C ALA A 8 -34.55 54.97 -14.40
N SER A 9 -34.49 55.43 -13.14
CA SER A 9 -33.31 55.28 -12.27
C SER A 9 -33.24 53.91 -11.60
N PHE A 10 -34.39 53.26 -11.41
CA PHE A 10 -34.45 51.94 -10.73
C PHE A 10 -34.05 50.77 -11.63
N LEU A 11 -34.25 50.90 -12.95
CA LEU A 11 -33.88 49.84 -13.93
C LEU A 11 -32.37 49.76 -14.20
N LEU A 12 -31.64 50.86 -14.03
CA LEU A 12 -30.19 50.91 -14.24
C LEU A 12 -29.38 50.29 -13.08
N ILE A 13 -29.92 50.34 -11.85
CA ILE A 13 -29.25 49.77 -10.66
C ILE A 13 -29.40 48.24 -10.63
N THR A 14 -30.51 47.68 -11.12
CA THR A 14 -30.74 46.24 -11.13
C THR A 14 -29.88 45.49 -12.16
N PHE A 15 -29.44 46.16 -13.23
CA PHE A 15 -28.60 45.54 -14.27
C PHE A 15 -27.10 45.48 -13.85
N CYS A 16 -26.63 46.36 -12.96
CA CYS A 16 -25.27 46.32 -12.47
C CYS A 16 -24.97 45.23 -11.40
N LEU A 17 -26.02 44.65 -10.77
CA LEU A 17 -25.81 43.60 -9.75
C LEU A 17 -25.63 42.17 -10.33
N TRP A 18 -25.92 41.97 -11.62
CA TRP A 18 -25.77 40.63 -12.27
C TRP A 18 -24.39 40.42 -12.92
N GLY A 19 -23.53 41.47 -12.95
CA GLY A 19 -22.21 41.41 -13.59
C GLY A 19 -21.06 40.90 -12.74
N LEU A 20 -21.27 40.49 -11.47
CA LEU A 20 -20.18 40.11 -10.55
C LEU A 20 -20.06 38.61 -10.26
N PHE A 21 -20.77 37.72 -10.99
CA PHE A 21 -20.40 36.32 -11.03
C PHE A 21 -19.25 36.13 -12.04
N SER A 22 -18.09 36.68 -11.69
CA SER A 22 -16.82 36.24 -12.27
C SER A 22 -16.59 34.79 -11.80
N CYS A 23 -16.88 33.85 -12.66
CA CYS A 23 -16.42 32.49 -12.51
C CYS A 23 -14.89 32.54 -12.60
N GLN A 24 -14.20 32.60 -11.45
CA GLN A 24 -12.76 32.38 -11.43
C GLN A 24 -12.60 30.91 -11.79
N MET A 25 -12.21 30.65 -13.03
CA MET A 25 -11.62 29.35 -13.38
C MET A 25 -10.30 29.27 -12.62
N GLU A 26 -10.29 28.52 -11.54
CA GLU A 26 -9.06 28.19 -10.83
C GLU A 26 -8.24 27.33 -11.81
N GLU A 27 -7.09 27.83 -12.21
CA GLU A 27 -6.20 27.13 -13.14
C GLU A 27 -5.60 25.95 -12.39
N ASP A 28 -5.73 24.74 -12.92
CA ASP A 28 -5.20 23.53 -12.30
C ASP A 28 -3.67 23.62 -12.20
N LEU A 29 -3.15 23.41 -11.00
CA LEU A 29 -1.72 23.25 -10.79
C LEU A 29 -1.30 21.85 -11.29
N VAL A 30 -0.61 21.81 -12.41
CA VAL A 30 -0.03 20.57 -12.96
C VAL A 30 1.47 20.55 -12.66
N ILE A 31 1.94 19.55 -11.93
CA ILE A 31 3.34 19.46 -11.49
C ILE A 31 3.77 18.00 -11.33
N ASN A 32 5.05 17.73 -11.65
CA ASN A 32 5.61 16.40 -11.38
C ASN A 32 5.76 16.15 -9.87
N GLY A 33 5.35 14.97 -9.45
CA GLY A 33 5.38 14.56 -8.06
C GLY A 33 5.22 13.05 -7.91
N TRP A 34 5.06 12.60 -6.68
CA TRP A 34 5.03 11.18 -6.33
C TRP A 34 3.59 10.72 -6.08
N ARG A 35 3.17 9.66 -6.78
CA ARG A 35 1.89 8.98 -6.55
C ARG A 35 2.11 7.67 -5.81
N PRO A 36 1.38 7.41 -4.72
CA PRO A 36 1.48 6.14 -4.00
C PRO A 36 0.86 4.99 -4.82
N LEU A 37 1.57 3.87 -4.88
CA LEU A 37 1.07 2.60 -5.40
C LEU A 37 0.56 1.76 -4.24
N TYR A 38 -0.63 1.18 -4.40
CA TYR A 38 -1.32 0.46 -3.32
C TYR A 38 -1.48 -1.02 -3.63
N LEU A 39 -1.34 -1.87 -2.60
CA LEU A 39 -1.91 -3.22 -2.57
C LEU A 39 -3.21 -3.19 -1.77
N GLY A 40 -4.25 -3.77 -2.33
CA GLY A 40 -5.53 -3.96 -1.64
C GLY A 40 -5.45 -5.08 -0.59
N GLU A 41 -6.45 -5.15 0.30
CA GLU A 41 -6.50 -6.14 1.38
C GLU A 41 -6.48 -7.59 0.85
N ALA A 42 -7.13 -7.85 -0.29
CA ALA A 42 -7.14 -9.16 -0.93
C ALA A 42 -5.75 -9.63 -1.40
N ASP A 43 -4.89 -8.67 -1.80
CA ASP A 43 -3.54 -8.93 -2.29
C ASP A 43 -2.56 -9.22 -1.13
N LEU A 44 -2.96 -8.98 0.11
CA LEU A 44 -2.18 -9.22 1.33
C LEU A 44 -2.51 -10.57 2.00
N ALA A 45 -3.29 -11.42 1.34
CA ALA A 45 -3.68 -12.73 1.86
C ALA A 45 -2.51 -13.71 1.83
N VAL A 46 -2.35 -14.46 2.94
CA VAL A 46 -1.40 -15.57 3.01
C VAL A 46 -1.98 -16.81 2.32
N SER A 47 -1.18 -17.50 1.54
CA SER A 47 -1.60 -18.72 0.86
C SER A 47 -0.42 -19.67 0.60
N SER A 48 -0.71 -20.94 0.31
CA SER A 48 0.29 -21.91 -0.11
C SER A 48 0.23 -22.18 -1.61
N SER A 49 1.38 -22.49 -2.20
CA SER A 49 1.50 -22.99 -3.56
C SER A 49 2.56 -24.09 -3.63
N SER A 50 2.69 -24.73 -4.80
CA SER A 50 3.79 -25.68 -5.04
C SER A 50 5.15 -24.98 -4.93
N ALA A 51 6.18 -25.77 -4.60
CA ALA A 51 7.56 -25.29 -4.58
C ALA A 51 7.95 -24.63 -5.91
N GLN A 52 8.70 -23.54 -5.83
CA GLN A 52 9.20 -22.76 -6.96
C GLN A 52 10.71 -22.47 -6.80
N PRO A 53 11.41 -22.03 -7.85
CA PRO A 53 12.81 -21.60 -7.76
C PRO A 53 12.96 -20.38 -6.85
N ILE A 54 14.09 -20.30 -6.15
CA ILE A 54 14.49 -19.07 -5.41
C ILE A 54 15.07 -18.08 -6.41
N GLU A 55 14.61 -16.82 -6.36
CA GLU A 55 15.13 -15.72 -7.17
C GLU A 55 15.95 -14.74 -6.33
N GLU A 56 15.44 -14.31 -5.18
CA GLU A 56 16.11 -13.36 -4.29
C GLU A 56 16.05 -13.85 -2.83
N ALA A 57 17.03 -14.72 -2.47
CA ALA A 57 17.09 -15.33 -1.15
C ALA A 57 17.31 -14.28 -0.05
N GLY A 58 16.40 -14.24 0.89
CA GLY A 58 16.47 -13.45 2.11
C GLY A 58 16.92 -14.28 3.32
N LYS A 59 16.18 -14.16 4.44
CA LYS A 59 16.47 -14.89 5.69
C LYS A 59 16.33 -16.40 5.51
N ILE A 60 17.30 -17.14 6.07
CA ILE A 60 17.23 -18.61 6.19
C ILE A 60 16.89 -18.96 7.63
N TYR A 61 15.90 -19.83 7.81
CA TYR A 61 15.41 -20.27 9.11
C TYR A 61 15.27 -21.80 9.16
N LYS A 62 15.79 -22.44 10.20
CA LYS A 62 15.67 -23.89 10.42
C LYS A 62 14.54 -24.18 11.42
N TYR A 63 13.58 -25.01 11.02
CA TYR A 63 12.49 -25.46 11.88
C TYR A 63 12.31 -26.97 11.79
N GLY A 64 12.74 -27.70 12.84
CA GLY A 64 12.73 -29.15 12.85
C GLY A 64 13.48 -29.78 11.66
N PRO A 65 12.81 -30.61 10.85
CA PRO A 65 13.38 -31.17 9.63
C PRO A 65 13.30 -30.24 8.42
N TYR A 66 12.78 -29.02 8.57
CA TYR A 66 12.58 -28.10 7.46
C TYR A 66 13.63 -26.98 7.44
N ILE A 67 13.97 -26.53 6.24
CA ILE A 67 14.68 -25.28 6.00
C ILE A 67 13.69 -24.35 5.30
N LEU A 68 13.56 -23.14 5.82
CA LEU A 68 12.78 -22.08 5.22
C LEU A 68 13.71 -21.00 4.69
N VAL A 69 13.44 -20.52 3.49
CA VAL A 69 14.20 -19.44 2.85
C VAL A 69 13.22 -18.36 2.46
N GLY A 70 13.38 -17.16 3.03
CA GLY A 70 12.60 -15.99 2.62
C GLY A 70 12.91 -15.61 1.18
N GLU A 71 11.88 -15.27 0.43
CA GLU A 71 11.95 -14.58 -0.85
C GLU A 71 11.53 -13.14 -0.59
N THR A 72 12.45 -12.19 -0.68
CA THR A 72 12.25 -10.81 -0.22
C THR A 72 10.99 -10.18 -0.83
N GLY A 73 10.07 -9.76 0.01
CA GLY A 73 8.82 -9.12 -0.38
C GLY A 73 7.76 -10.04 -1.00
N GLN A 74 8.04 -11.34 -1.19
CA GLN A 74 7.16 -12.28 -1.89
C GLN A 74 6.64 -13.41 -1.00
N GLY A 75 7.52 -14.00 -0.15
CA GLY A 75 7.11 -15.11 0.70
C GLY A 75 8.25 -16.01 1.17
N ILE A 76 7.95 -17.30 1.35
CA ILE A 76 8.84 -18.22 2.03
C ILE A 76 8.84 -19.57 1.33
N HIS A 77 10.02 -19.99 0.85
CA HIS A 77 10.25 -21.35 0.35
C HIS A 77 10.39 -22.32 1.53
N VAL A 78 9.78 -23.48 1.41
CA VAL A 78 9.85 -24.56 2.39
C VAL A 78 10.54 -25.77 1.77
N PHE A 79 11.63 -26.19 2.39
CA PHE A 79 12.38 -27.39 1.98
C PHE A 79 12.29 -28.47 3.05
N ASP A 80 12.01 -29.70 2.64
CA ASP A 80 12.28 -30.88 3.45
C ASP A 80 13.80 -31.13 3.49
N ASN A 81 14.35 -31.16 4.70
CA ASN A 81 15.78 -31.33 4.96
C ASN A 81 16.03 -32.57 5.81
N ASN A 82 15.18 -33.61 5.72
CA ASN A 82 15.44 -34.91 6.36
C ASN A 82 16.74 -35.53 5.84
N ASP A 83 17.05 -35.33 4.56
CA ASP A 83 18.38 -35.60 4.00
C ASP A 83 19.12 -34.27 3.75
N PRO A 84 20.04 -33.86 4.65
CA PRO A 84 20.77 -32.61 4.49
C PRO A 84 21.71 -32.55 3.27
N SER A 85 22.01 -33.69 2.65
CA SER A 85 22.79 -33.71 1.41
C SER A 85 21.97 -33.40 0.17
N ASN A 86 20.64 -33.50 0.27
CA ASN A 86 19.71 -33.26 -0.84
C ASN A 86 18.38 -32.67 -0.37
N PRO A 87 18.35 -31.41 0.11
CA PRO A 87 17.10 -30.72 0.50
C PRO A 87 16.13 -30.65 -0.66
N THR A 88 14.85 -30.92 -0.43
CA THR A 88 13.82 -30.92 -1.47
C THR A 88 12.79 -29.84 -1.21
N GLY A 89 12.54 -28.95 -2.17
CA GLY A 89 11.48 -27.96 -2.10
C GLY A 89 10.10 -28.62 -2.08
N ILE A 90 9.26 -28.32 -1.07
CA ILE A 90 7.95 -28.92 -0.88
C ILE A 90 6.79 -27.96 -0.98
N ALA A 91 7.00 -26.68 -0.70
CA ALA A 91 5.97 -25.64 -0.78
C ALA A 91 6.60 -24.27 -0.95
N PHE A 92 5.78 -23.32 -1.38
CA PHE A 92 6.02 -21.88 -1.27
C PHE A 92 4.83 -21.25 -0.55
N ILE A 93 5.11 -20.48 0.51
CA ILE A 93 4.11 -19.73 1.25
C ILE A 93 4.14 -18.30 0.74
N ASN A 94 3.09 -17.89 0.05
CA ASN A 94 2.94 -16.52 -0.42
C ASN A 94 2.63 -15.60 0.77
N VAL A 95 3.54 -14.69 1.05
CA VAL A 95 3.44 -13.67 2.13
C VAL A 95 3.92 -12.34 1.55
N PRO A 96 3.02 -11.55 0.98
CA PRO A 96 3.39 -10.30 0.33
C PRO A 96 4.06 -9.33 1.30
N LEU A 97 5.08 -8.60 0.83
CA LEU A 97 5.84 -7.61 1.61
C LEU A 97 6.58 -8.20 2.83
N ASN A 98 6.84 -9.52 2.84
CA ASN A 98 7.52 -10.20 3.93
C ASN A 98 9.03 -9.89 3.93
N GLU A 99 9.57 -9.59 5.12
CA GLU A 99 11.00 -9.41 5.35
C GLU A 99 11.53 -10.40 6.39
N ASP A 100 10.71 -10.79 7.36
CA ASP A 100 11.14 -11.65 8.48
C ASP A 100 10.12 -12.74 8.84
N MET A 101 10.61 -13.81 9.47
CA MET A 101 9.78 -14.90 9.95
C MET A 101 10.32 -15.48 11.25
N ALA A 102 9.42 -16.03 12.06
CA ALA A 102 9.74 -16.86 13.22
C ALA A 102 8.68 -17.94 13.39
N ILE A 103 9.05 -19.15 13.83
CA ILE A 103 8.10 -20.25 14.03
C ILE A 103 8.21 -20.81 15.44
N ARG A 104 7.04 -21.05 16.05
CA ARG A 104 6.93 -21.76 17.33
C ARG A 104 5.65 -22.61 17.36
N ASN A 105 5.78 -23.89 17.70
CA ASN A 105 4.64 -24.81 17.85
C ASN A 105 3.70 -24.82 16.64
N ASN A 106 4.24 -24.94 15.42
CA ASN A 106 3.52 -24.90 14.14
C ASN A 106 2.76 -23.57 13.87
N VAL A 107 3.05 -22.52 14.61
CA VAL A 107 2.58 -21.16 14.28
C VAL A 107 3.76 -20.36 13.78
N MET A 108 3.67 -19.92 12.54
CA MET A 108 4.62 -19.00 11.92
C MET A 108 4.14 -17.58 12.10
N PHE A 109 5.01 -16.71 12.57
CA PHE A 109 4.80 -15.27 12.68
C PHE A 109 5.59 -14.63 11.55
N VAL A 110 4.91 -13.83 10.73
CA VAL A 110 5.48 -13.13 9.58
C VAL A 110 5.03 -11.68 9.61
N ASP A 111 5.83 -10.80 9.04
CA ASP A 111 5.40 -9.45 8.74
C ASP A 111 4.73 -9.40 7.35
N ILE A 112 3.71 -8.57 7.22
CA ILE A 112 3.09 -8.17 5.95
C ILE A 112 3.01 -6.64 5.97
N GLY A 113 4.02 -6.01 5.45
CA GLY A 113 4.14 -4.56 5.47
C GLY A 113 4.15 -4.01 6.90
N ARG A 114 3.02 -3.48 7.40
CA ARG A 114 2.91 -2.92 8.76
C ARG A 114 2.34 -3.89 9.80
N ASP A 115 1.88 -5.04 9.37
CA ASP A 115 1.17 -6.01 10.19
C ASP A 115 2.09 -7.16 10.62
N VAL A 116 1.77 -7.79 11.75
CA VAL A 116 2.29 -9.10 12.14
C VAL A 116 1.16 -10.12 12.02
N VAL A 117 1.40 -11.17 11.26
CA VAL A 117 0.43 -12.22 10.96
C VAL A 117 0.87 -13.54 11.56
N ALA A 118 -0.05 -14.23 12.24
CA ALA A 118 0.14 -15.58 12.75
C ALA A 118 -0.50 -16.57 11.75
N VAL A 119 0.28 -17.53 11.30
CA VAL A 119 -0.09 -18.52 10.29
C VAL A 119 0.08 -19.91 10.86
N ASP A 120 -0.97 -20.73 10.81
CA ASP A 120 -0.85 -22.17 11.09
C ASP A 120 -0.13 -22.84 9.93
N VAL A 121 1.00 -23.48 10.23
CA VAL A 121 1.88 -24.19 9.29
C VAL A 121 1.99 -25.67 9.63
N SER A 122 0.99 -26.23 10.28
CA SER A 122 0.91 -27.69 10.54
C SER A 122 0.81 -28.51 9.25
N ASP A 123 0.28 -27.91 8.19
CA ASP A 123 0.27 -28.43 6.82
C ASP A 123 0.82 -27.35 5.85
N TRP A 124 2.03 -27.58 5.34
CA TRP A 124 2.69 -26.65 4.41
C TRP A 124 1.94 -26.48 3.07
N ALA A 125 1.15 -27.47 2.68
CA ALA A 125 0.36 -27.38 1.45
C ALA A 125 -0.93 -26.56 1.61
N ASN A 126 -1.36 -26.28 2.85
CA ASN A 126 -2.62 -25.59 3.14
C ASN A 126 -2.50 -24.74 4.41
N VAL A 127 -1.64 -23.75 4.39
CA VAL A 127 -1.47 -22.82 5.52
C VAL A 127 -2.70 -21.94 5.73
N GLN A 128 -2.93 -21.53 6.98
CA GLN A 128 -4.08 -20.71 7.35
C GLN A 128 -3.65 -19.53 8.21
N GLU A 129 -4.08 -18.32 7.86
CA GLU A 129 -3.98 -17.18 8.76
C GLU A 129 -4.90 -17.40 9.96
N ILE A 130 -4.33 -17.41 11.18
CA ILE A 130 -5.07 -17.63 12.43
C ILE A 130 -5.14 -16.37 13.31
N GLY A 131 -4.46 -15.30 12.93
CA GLY A 131 -4.51 -14.02 13.63
C GLY A 131 -3.65 -12.96 12.98
N ARG A 132 -4.03 -11.70 13.17
CA ARG A 132 -3.33 -10.52 12.64
C ARG A 132 -3.32 -9.40 13.67
N LEU A 133 -2.16 -8.78 13.84
CA LEU A 133 -1.98 -7.54 14.58
C LEU A 133 -1.62 -6.44 13.60
N SER A 134 -2.56 -5.54 13.34
CA SER A 134 -2.38 -4.50 12.33
C SER A 134 -1.66 -3.27 12.86
N GLY A 135 -0.84 -2.66 12.00
CA GLY A 135 -0.16 -1.39 12.27
C GLY A 135 0.92 -1.45 13.37
N ILE A 136 1.50 -2.63 13.63
CA ILE A 136 2.55 -2.82 14.65
C ILE A 136 3.84 -2.11 14.25
N TYR A 137 4.22 -2.18 12.97
CA TYR A 137 5.39 -1.48 12.44
C TYR A 137 5.02 -0.08 11.99
N ASN A 138 5.76 0.91 12.50
CA ASN A 138 5.63 2.30 12.04
C ASN A 138 6.57 2.54 10.86
N ARG A 139 6.06 2.37 9.64
CA ARG A 139 6.80 2.59 8.40
C ARG A 139 6.50 3.99 7.86
N SER A 140 7.51 4.84 7.81
CA SER A 140 7.36 6.22 7.29
C SER A 140 7.15 6.26 5.77
N ASP A 141 7.71 5.30 5.03
CA ASP A 141 7.54 5.10 3.60
C ASP A 141 6.07 4.86 3.19
N ALA A 142 5.24 4.35 4.10
CA ALA A 142 3.80 4.20 3.89
C ALA A 142 3.01 5.52 3.90
N LEU A 143 3.61 6.64 4.27
CA LEU A 143 2.93 7.94 4.39
C LEU A 143 3.45 8.99 3.42
N TYR A 144 4.68 8.85 2.96
CA TYR A 144 5.35 9.76 2.01
C TYR A 144 6.55 9.05 1.35
N PRO A 145 6.97 9.48 0.15
CA PRO A 145 8.11 8.87 -0.54
C PRO A 145 9.40 9.15 0.24
N GLU A 146 10.01 8.10 0.80
CA GLU A 146 11.20 8.23 1.64
C GLU A 146 12.41 8.72 0.82
N GLY A 147 13.20 9.63 1.42
CA GLY A 147 14.36 10.22 0.73
C GLY A 147 14.01 11.19 -0.40
N GLN A 148 12.74 11.39 -0.73
CA GLN A 148 12.29 12.28 -1.79
C GLN A 148 11.68 13.57 -1.21
N PHE A 149 11.80 14.66 -1.98
CA PHE A 149 11.23 15.97 -1.64
C PHE A 149 10.31 16.43 -2.78
N GLY A 150 9.41 17.36 -2.46
CA GLY A 150 8.50 17.97 -3.42
C GLY A 150 7.04 17.61 -3.17
N TYR A 151 6.24 17.65 -4.23
CA TYR A 151 4.82 17.34 -4.16
C TYR A 151 4.56 15.83 -4.25
N PHE A 152 3.52 15.38 -3.55
CA PHE A 152 3.03 14.02 -3.66
C PHE A 152 1.52 13.96 -3.47
N GLU A 153 0.89 12.93 -4.03
CA GLU A 153 -0.52 12.63 -3.75
C GLU A 153 -0.64 12.13 -2.30
N CYS A 154 -1.54 12.76 -1.53
CA CYS A 154 -1.75 12.37 -0.14
C CYS A 154 -2.21 10.93 -0.04
N VAL A 155 -1.62 10.17 0.87
CA VAL A 155 -1.99 8.76 1.09
C VAL A 155 -3.44 8.65 1.53
N ASP A 156 -4.19 7.81 0.83
CA ASP A 156 -5.54 7.38 1.19
C ASP A 156 -5.49 5.95 1.71
N THR A 157 -5.54 5.79 3.02
CA THR A 157 -5.47 4.49 3.70
C THR A 157 -6.66 3.58 3.39
N SER A 158 -7.76 4.12 2.85
CA SER A 158 -8.90 3.31 2.41
C SER A 158 -8.62 2.50 1.13
N ARG A 159 -7.56 2.86 0.37
CA ARG A 159 -7.13 2.18 -0.85
C ARG A 159 -6.25 0.96 -0.58
N GLY A 160 -5.80 0.76 0.65
CA GLY A 160 -4.91 -0.33 1.04
C GLY A 160 -3.57 0.15 1.59
N VAL A 161 -2.55 -0.68 1.46
CA VAL A 161 -1.17 -0.41 1.93
C VAL A 161 -0.33 0.15 0.80
N VAL A 162 0.36 1.26 1.05
CA VAL A 162 1.34 1.81 0.09
C VAL A 162 2.56 0.90 0.04
N VAL A 163 2.92 0.49 -1.15
CA VAL A 163 4.05 -0.44 -1.40
C VAL A 163 5.18 0.20 -2.19
N ASP A 164 4.88 1.24 -2.96
CA ASP A 164 5.85 1.95 -3.76
C ASP A 164 5.32 3.35 -4.15
N TRP A 165 6.14 4.15 -4.80
CA TRP A 165 5.83 5.49 -5.26
C TRP A 165 6.28 5.70 -6.70
N ALA A 166 5.33 6.05 -7.58
CA ALA A 166 5.61 6.42 -8.97
C ALA A 166 5.84 7.92 -9.10
N PHE A 167 6.88 8.34 -9.84
CA PHE A 167 7.11 9.75 -10.16
C PHE A 167 6.45 10.10 -11.48
N GLU A 168 5.42 10.96 -11.44
CA GLU A 168 4.62 11.33 -12.61
C GLU A 168 3.97 12.71 -12.46
N GLU A 169 3.21 13.13 -13.48
CA GLU A 169 2.46 14.38 -13.46
C GLU A 169 1.23 14.26 -12.55
N LEU A 170 1.11 15.19 -11.61
CA LEU A 170 0.00 15.30 -10.66
C LEU A 170 -0.79 16.58 -10.91
N VAL A 171 -2.11 16.51 -10.73
CA VAL A 171 -3.01 17.66 -10.82
C VAL A 171 -3.45 18.05 -9.41
N ASN A 172 -3.18 19.29 -9.03
CA ASN A 172 -3.54 19.86 -7.72
C ASN A 172 -3.11 19.01 -6.50
N PRO A 173 -1.86 18.52 -6.44
CA PRO A 173 -1.41 17.75 -5.30
C PRO A 173 -1.42 18.60 -4.03
N LYS A 174 -1.98 18.04 -2.95
CA LYS A 174 -2.15 18.77 -1.67
C LYS A 174 -1.05 18.47 -0.66
N CYS A 175 -0.34 17.35 -0.82
CA CYS A 175 0.73 16.95 0.08
C CYS A 175 2.09 17.37 -0.47
N ARG A 176 3.00 17.77 0.46
CA ARG A 176 4.36 18.20 0.12
C ARG A 176 5.30 17.88 1.29
N ARG A 177 6.53 17.51 0.96
CA ARG A 177 7.61 17.33 1.92
C ARG A 177 8.83 18.20 1.56
#